data_465faab159197458dd9eaf56da80ccb6
#
_entry.id   465faab159197458dd9eaf56da80ccb6
#
_cell.length_a   1.000
_cell.length_b   1.000
_cell.length_c   1.000
_cell.angle_alpha   90.00
_cell.angle_beta   90.00
_cell.angle_gamma   90.00
#
_symmetry.space_group_name_H-M   'P 1'
#
loop_
_entity.id
_entity.type
_entity.pdbx_description
1 polymer ?
#
loop_
_entity_poly.entity_id
_entity_poly.type
_entity_poly.pdbx_seq_one_letter_code
_entity_poly.pdbx_strand_id
1 'polypeptide(L)'
;MSQGERFLGWLERMKAQKAWTPARAVLRRSLAFPLGAYPKAMPYVEPFVEGEGWRREAHYLVAALYALKDGAHQEGRTLAQAMREKTRDSGNVEKRFLALLDADRDQIAFRLRQAVGLVEGGLDFARLLDDLIGWFSPERHVQARWAREFYGGDLGTKVGEKSEEKEVEE
;
A
#
# COMPACT_ATOMS: atom_id res chain seq x y z
N MET A 1 11.25 6.01 -15.07
CA MET A 1 10.98 6.02 -13.63
C MET A 1 9.54 6.41 -13.38
N SER A 2 8.80 5.61 -12.64
CA SER A 2 7.40 5.89 -12.32
C SER A 2 7.27 7.03 -11.30
N GLN A 3 6.07 7.57 -11.15
CA GLN A 3 5.82 8.58 -10.11
C GLN A 3 6.01 8.00 -8.72
N GLY A 4 5.62 6.73 -8.52
CA GLY A 4 5.87 6.04 -7.25
C GLY A 4 7.35 5.99 -6.90
N GLU A 5 8.20 5.66 -7.86
CA GLU A 5 9.64 5.62 -7.64
C GLU A 5 10.23 7.00 -7.33
N ARG A 6 9.77 8.05 -8.05
CA ARG A 6 10.23 9.41 -7.79
C ARG A 6 9.81 9.88 -6.39
N PHE A 7 8.57 9.63 -6.01
CA PHE A 7 8.05 10.03 -4.72
C PHE A 7 8.73 9.26 -3.58
N LEU A 8 8.92 7.95 -3.76
CA LEU A 8 9.68 7.15 -2.79
C LEU A 8 11.09 7.70 -2.60
N GLY A 9 11.75 8.08 -3.68
CA GLY A 9 13.08 8.69 -3.60
C GLY A 9 13.10 9.91 -2.70
N TRP A 10 12.05 10.74 -2.79
CA TRP A 10 11.89 11.88 -1.89
C TRP A 10 11.68 11.45 -0.44
N LEU A 11 10.79 10.50 -0.20
CA LEU A 11 10.51 9.99 1.15
C LEU A 11 11.77 9.40 1.80
N GLU A 12 12.55 8.65 1.03
CA GLU A 12 13.80 8.06 1.52
C GLU A 12 14.83 9.14 1.87
N ARG A 13 14.95 10.21 1.08
CA ARG A 13 15.81 11.34 1.39
C ARG A 13 15.36 12.05 2.67
N MET A 14 14.05 12.22 2.84
CA MET A 14 13.50 12.83 4.05
C MET A 14 13.79 11.96 5.28
N LYS A 15 13.66 10.66 5.15
CA LYS A 15 13.93 9.70 6.23
C LYS A 15 15.40 9.76 6.68
N ALA A 16 16.32 10.04 5.77
CA ALA A 16 17.75 10.11 6.08
C ALA A 16 18.15 11.36 6.87
N GLN A 17 17.24 12.33 7.03
CA GLN A 17 17.52 13.60 7.71
C GLN A 17 17.11 13.57 9.18
N LYS A 18 17.74 14.40 10.00
CA LYS A 18 17.40 14.55 11.43
C LYS A 18 15.95 14.99 11.64
N ALA A 19 15.38 15.72 10.67
CA ALA A 19 14.01 16.19 10.72
C ALA A 19 12.99 15.06 10.53
N TRP A 20 13.43 13.81 10.30
CA TRP A 20 12.50 12.69 10.09
C TRP A 20 11.57 12.45 11.27
N THR A 21 12.09 12.51 12.51
CA THR A 21 11.27 12.23 13.70
C THR A 21 10.04 13.15 13.78
N PRO A 22 10.16 14.50 13.70
CA PRO A 22 8.97 15.34 13.66
C PRO A 22 8.15 15.18 12.39
N ALA A 23 8.79 14.99 11.23
CA ALA A 23 8.09 14.77 9.96
C ALA A 23 7.23 13.50 10.04
N ARG A 24 7.78 12.42 10.54
CA ARG A 24 7.07 11.15 10.72
C ARG A 24 5.83 11.34 11.60
N ALA A 25 5.97 12.03 12.72
CA ALA A 25 4.86 12.28 13.62
C ALA A 25 3.74 13.06 12.94
N VAL A 26 4.09 14.10 12.18
CA VAL A 26 3.13 14.93 11.44
C VAL A 26 2.41 14.11 10.36
N LEU A 27 3.17 13.32 9.59
CA LEU A 27 2.60 12.48 8.53
C LEU A 27 1.65 11.42 9.09
N ARG A 28 2.01 10.79 10.20
CA ARG A 28 1.12 9.81 10.86
C ARG A 28 -0.16 10.49 11.34
N ARG A 29 -0.04 11.67 11.94
CA ARG A 29 -1.18 12.43 12.44
C ARG A 29 -2.11 12.86 11.30
N SER A 30 -1.59 13.06 10.09
CA SER A 30 -2.39 13.44 8.93
C SER A 30 -3.49 12.43 8.60
N LEU A 31 -3.34 11.17 9.03
CA LEU A 31 -4.37 10.14 8.84
C LEU A 31 -5.67 10.42 9.62
N ALA A 32 -5.64 11.31 10.61
CA ALA A 32 -6.84 11.74 11.34
C ALA A 32 -7.65 12.80 10.60
N PHE A 33 -7.17 13.29 9.47
CA PHE A 33 -7.79 14.36 8.68
C PHE A 33 -8.10 13.87 7.27
N PRO A 34 -9.00 14.54 6.54
CA PRO A 34 -9.18 14.23 5.12
C PRO A 34 -7.85 14.37 4.37
N LEU A 35 -7.62 13.48 3.39
CA LEU A 35 -6.35 13.45 2.66
C LEU A 35 -6.02 14.78 2.00
N GLY A 36 -4.82 15.27 2.26
CA GLY A 36 -4.35 16.54 1.72
C GLY A 36 -4.93 17.78 2.40
N ALA A 37 -5.68 17.63 3.51
CA ALA A 37 -6.30 18.73 4.21
C ALA A 37 -5.57 19.18 5.48
N TYR A 38 -4.56 18.42 5.92
CA TYR A 38 -3.81 18.76 7.13
C TYR A 38 -2.62 19.67 6.78
N PRO A 39 -2.70 20.98 7.07
CA PRO A 39 -1.66 21.92 6.61
C PRO A 39 -0.26 21.59 7.08
N LYS A 40 -0.11 21.05 8.28
CA LYS A 40 1.22 20.72 8.84
C LYS A 40 1.94 19.64 8.02
N ALA A 41 1.21 18.78 7.31
CA ALA A 41 1.81 17.77 6.46
C ALA A 41 2.24 18.31 5.09
N MET A 42 1.68 19.44 4.67
CA MET A 42 1.91 19.99 3.32
C MET A 42 3.37 20.27 2.99
N PRO A 43 4.19 20.84 3.89
CA PRO A 43 5.60 21.04 3.57
C PRO A 43 6.36 19.78 3.21
N TYR A 44 5.91 18.63 3.69
CA TYR A 44 6.58 17.35 3.47
C TYR A 44 6.09 16.61 2.24
N VAL A 45 4.94 16.98 1.70
CA VAL A 45 4.30 16.23 0.62
C VAL A 45 4.05 17.09 -0.61
N GLU A 46 3.47 18.28 -0.44
CA GLU A 46 2.99 19.10 -1.54
C GLU A 46 4.05 19.42 -2.60
N PRO A 47 5.31 19.72 -2.25
CA PRO A 47 6.33 20.00 -3.26
C PRO A 47 6.61 18.85 -4.23
N PHE A 48 6.23 17.63 -3.87
CA PHE A 48 6.51 16.43 -4.65
C PHE A 48 5.26 15.78 -5.21
N VAL A 49 4.11 16.39 -4.98
CA VAL A 49 2.85 15.93 -5.55
C VAL A 49 2.85 16.18 -7.05
N GLU A 50 2.40 15.18 -7.79
CA GLU A 50 2.13 15.31 -9.22
C GLU A 50 0.64 15.07 -9.45
N GLY A 51 -0.05 16.07 -9.99
CA GLY A 51 -1.47 15.98 -10.31
C GLY A 51 -2.37 16.54 -9.22
N GLU A 52 -3.66 16.36 -9.43
CA GLU A 52 -4.71 16.88 -8.56
C GLU A 52 -5.77 15.81 -8.25
N GLY A 53 -6.75 16.16 -7.43
CA GLY A 53 -7.83 15.27 -7.06
C GLY A 53 -7.32 14.02 -6.36
N TRP A 54 -7.82 12.85 -6.76
CA TRP A 54 -7.41 11.60 -6.15
C TRP A 54 -5.90 11.35 -6.30
N ARG A 55 -5.33 11.71 -7.44
CA ARG A 55 -3.89 11.53 -7.66
C ARG A 55 -3.09 12.28 -6.58
N ARG A 56 -3.48 13.51 -6.26
CA ARG A 56 -2.86 14.28 -5.17
C ARG A 56 -3.09 13.61 -3.82
N GLU A 57 -4.32 13.21 -3.54
CA GLU A 57 -4.68 12.55 -2.27
C GLU A 57 -3.91 11.25 -2.06
N ALA A 58 -3.66 10.49 -3.13
CA ALA A 58 -2.88 9.26 -3.07
C ALA A 58 -1.45 9.50 -2.56
N HIS A 59 -0.83 10.62 -2.94
CA HIS A 59 0.50 10.99 -2.43
C HIS A 59 0.47 11.19 -0.91
N TYR A 60 -0.55 11.90 -0.41
CA TYR A 60 -0.69 12.13 1.02
C TYR A 60 -0.92 10.82 1.78
N LEU A 61 -1.75 9.95 1.23
CA LEU A 61 -2.02 8.66 1.84
C LEU A 61 -0.75 7.81 1.93
N VAL A 62 0.00 7.70 0.83
CA VAL A 62 1.24 6.90 0.81
C VAL A 62 2.29 7.48 1.75
N ALA A 63 2.46 8.80 1.78
CA ALA A 63 3.40 9.42 2.72
C ALA A 63 3.05 9.10 4.17
N ALA A 64 1.76 9.14 4.52
CA ALA A 64 1.29 8.81 5.86
C ALA A 64 1.49 7.32 6.19
N LEU A 65 1.22 6.43 5.25
CA LEU A 65 1.44 4.99 5.45
C LEU A 65 2.92 4.65 5.55
N TYR A 66 3.77 5.33 4.77
CA TYR A 66 5.22 5.20 4.88
C TYR A 66 5.68 5.58 6.30
N ALA A 67 5.17 6.68 6.83
CA ALA A 67 5.46 7.11 8.19
C ALA A 67 4.92 6.13 9.23
N LEU A 68 3.73 5.56 9.00
CA LEU A 68 3.13 4.55 9.87
C LEU A 68 4.02 3.31 10.02
N LYS A 69 4.73 2.95 8.96
CA LYS A 69 5.69 1.84 8.93
C LYS A 69 7.11 2.28 9.27
N ASP A 70 7.28 3.49 9.76
CA ASP A 70 8.58 4.08 10.09
C ASP A 70 9.58 4.00 8.91
N GLY A 71 9.07 4.19 7.71
CA GLY A 71 9.87 4.18 6.50
C GLY A 71 10.42 2.81 6.11
N ALA A 72 9.79 1.74 6.56
CA ALA A 72 10.22 0.38 6.23
C ALA A 72 9.80 0.03 4.79
N HIS A 73 10.61 0.46 3.82
CA HIS A 73 10.41 0.13 2.42
C HIS A 73 11.08 -1.21 2.10
N GLN A 74 10.38 -2.06 1.34
CA GLN A 74 10.92 -3.31 0.82
C GLN A 74 10.50 -3.47 -0.64
N GLU A 75 11.47 -3.27 -1.54
CA GLU A 75 11.23 -3.38 -2.97
C GLU A 75 10.64 -4.74 -3.34
N GLY A 76 9.57 -4.71 -4.14
CA GLY A 76 8.90 -5.91 -4.65
C GLY A 76 7.88 -6.53 -3.71
N ARG A 77 7.87 -6.16 -2.43
CA ARG A 77 6.89 -6.73 -1.49
C ARG A 77 5.60 -5.92 -1.51
N THR A 78 4.57 -6.46 -2.13
CA THR A 78 3.26 -5.80 -2.24
C THR A 78 2.43 -5.99 -0.98
N LEU A 79 1.48 -5.09 -0.76
CA LEU A 79 0.54 -5.23 0.35
C LEU A 79 -0.30 -6.51 0.23
N ALA A 80 -0.71 -6.88 -0.99
CA ALA A 80 -1.46 -8.11 -1.22
C ALA A 80 -0.66 -9.34 -0.76
N GLN A 81 0.62 -9.40 -1.11
CA GLN A 81 1.50 -10.48 -0.66
C GLN A 81 1.67 -10.50 0.86
N ALA A 82 1.88 -9.33 1.46
CA ALA A 82 2.03 -9.21 2.90
C ALA A 82 0.76 -9.64 3.65
N MET A 83 -0.41 -9.25 3.15
CA MET A 83 -1.69 -9.66 3.73
C MET A 83 -1.90 -11.17 3.60
N ARG A 84 -1.50 -11.74 2.47
CA ARG A 84 -1.59 -13.17 2.26
C ARG A 84 -0.74 -13.94 3.28
N GLU A 85 0.47 -13.49 3.55
CA GLU A 85 1.32 -14.09 4.60
C GLU A 85 0.60 -14.07 5.95
N LYS A 86 -0.13 -13.01 6.24
CA LYS A 86 -0.85 -12.82 7.49
C LYS A 86 -2.08 -13.72 7.62
N THR A 87 -2.61 -14.28 6.54
CA THR A 87 -3.75 -15.22 6.60
C THR A 87 -3.46 -16.46 7.42
N ARG A 88 -2.17 -16.80 7.59
CA ARG A 88 -1.76 -17.93 8.43
C ARG A 88 -2.09 -17.71 9.90
N ASP A 89 -2.14 -16.45 10.33
CA ASP A 89 -2.32 -16.07 11.72
C ASP A 89 -3.75 -15.68 12.07
N SER A 90 -4.58 -15.34 11.07
CA SER A 90 -5.92 -14.82 11.30
C SER A 90 -6.84 -15.11 10.13
N GLY A 91 -8.00 -15.68 10.41
CA GLY A 91 -9.03 -15.98 9.40
C GLY A 91 -9.75 -14.75 8.85
N ASN A 92 -9.55 -13.56 9.46
CA ASN A 92 -10.23 -12.34 9.04
C ASN A 92 -9.46 -11.55 7.99
N VAL A 93 -8.23 -11.94 7.67
CA VAL A 93 -7.38 -11.18 6.75
C VAL A 93 -7.95 -11.18 5.34
N GLU A 94 -8.40 -12.32 4.84
CA GLU A 94 -9.01 -12.40 3.51
C GLU A 94 -10.24 -11.51 3.40
N LYS A 95 -11.10 -11.51 4.40
CA LYS A 95 -12.29 -10.66 4.42
C LYS A 95 -11.92 -9.18 4.37
N ARG A 96 -10.90 -8.78 5.13
CA ARG A 96 -10.40 -7.40 5.12
C ARG A 96 -9.76 -7.05 3.78
N PHE A 97 -9.05 -8.00 3.17
CA PHE A 97 -8.47 -7.80 1.86
C PHE A 97 -9.54 -7.56 0.79
N LEU A 98 -10.57 -8.39 0.76
CA LEU A 98 -11.67 -8.21 -0.19
C LEU A 98 -12.42 -6.90 0.03
N ALA A 99 -12.63 -6.51 1.30
CA ALA A 99 -13.24 -5.23 1.62
C ALA A 99 -12.37 -4.05 1.14
N LEU A 100 -11.05 -4.18 1.25
CA LEU A 100 -10.12 -3.18 0.73
C LEU A 100 -10.25 -3.03 -0.78
N LEU A 101 -10.35 -4.14 -1.52
CA LEU A 101 -10.51 -4.08 -2.98
C LEU A 101 -11.80 -3.37 -3.38
N ASP A 102 -12.84 -3.44 -2.57
CA ASP A 102 -14.12 -2.79 -2.81
C ASP A 102 -14.21 -1.36 -2.28
N ALA A 103 -13.13 -0.85 -1.69
CA ALA A 103 -13.15 0.47 -1.05
C ALA A 103 -13.39 1.58 -2.06
N ASP A 104 -14.35 2.44 -1.76
CA ASP A 104 -14.56 3.67 -2.49
C ASP A 104 -13.63 4.79 -1.95
N ARG A 105 -13.77 5.98 -2.52
CA ARG A 105 -12.89 7.10 -2.19
C ARG A 105 -13.00 7.54 -0.71
N ASP A 106 -14.16 7.34 -0.09
CA ASP A 106 -14.38 7.70 1.31
C ASP A 106 -13.83 6.63 2.27
N GLN A 107 -13.64 5.41 1.79
CA GLN A 107 -13.26 4.26 2.63
C GLN A 107 -11.79 3.87 2.49
N ILE A 108 -11.15 4.22 1.36
CA ILE A 108 -9.84 3.68 1.00
C ILE A 108 -8.76 4.00 2.04
N ALA A 109 -8.71 5.22 2.55
CA ALA A 109 -7.71 5.62 3.53
C ALA A 109 -7.79 4.79 4.81
N PHE A 110 -9.00 4.61 5.32
CA PHE A 110 -9.24 3.83 6.54
C PHE A 110 -8.89 2.36 6.35
N ARG A 111 -9.34 1.77 5.24
CA ARG A 111 -9.11 0.34 4.98
C ARG A 111 -7.64 0.04 4.70
N LEU A 112 -6.94 0.94 3.98
CA LEU A 112 -5.49 0.81 3.78
C LEU A 112 -4.72 0.95 5.08
N ARG A 113 -5.10 1.91 5.91
CA ARG A 113 -4.46 2.09 7.22
C ARG A 113 -4.58 0.82 8.06
N GLN A 114 -5.76 0.21 8.09
CA GLN A 114 -5.97 -1.04 8.80
C GLN A 114 -5.11 -2.17 8.24
N ALA A 115 -5.09 -2.32 6.91
CA ALA A 115 -4.34 -3.37 6.25
C ALA A 115 -2.83 -3.21 6.48
N VAL A 116 -2.31 -2.00 6.31
CA VAL A 116 -0.89 -1.71 6.52
C VAL A 116 -0.49 -1.92 7.98
N GLY A 117 -1.36 -1.56 8.92
CA GLY A 117 -1.12 -1.79 10.33
C GLY A 117 -1.18 -3.26 10.74
N LEU A 118 -1.87 -4.09 9.97
CA LEU A 118 -2.02 -5.51 10.24
C LEU A 118 -0.78 -6.33 9.83
N VAL A 119 -0.12 -5.93 8.76
CA VAL A 119 1.02 -6.67 8.19
C VAL A 119 2.32 -6.28 8.88
N GLU A 120 3.25 -7.23 8.93
CA GLU A 120 4.57 -7.01 9.51
C GLU A 120 5.60 -6.74 8.41
N GLY A 121 6.68 -6.04 8.77
CA GLY A 121 7.76 -5.75 7.85
C GLY A 121 7.48 -4.61 6.90
N GLY A 122 8.37 -4.46 5.93
CA GLY A 122 8.30 -3.39 4.95
C GLY A 122 7.38 -3.69 3.78
N LEU A 123 7.06 -2.64 3.02
CA LEU A 123 6.24 -2.72 1.81
C LEU A 123 6.90 -1.93 0.69
N ASP A 124 6.58 -2.26 -0.54
CA ASP A 124 6.99 -1.46 -1.70
C ASP A 124 6.10 -0.24 -1.84
N PHE A 125 6.52 0.88 -1.26
CA PHE A 125 5.73 2.11 -1.27
C PHE A 125 5.71 2.81 -2.62
N ALA A 126 6.71 2.59 -3.48
CA ALA A 126 6.68 3.10 -4.85
C ALA A 126 5.54 2.46 -5.62
N ARG A 127 5.46 1.14 -5.55
CA ARG A 127 4.40 0.39 -6.21
C ARG A 127 3.03 0.69 -5.62
N LEU A 128 2.95 0.90 -4.30
CA LEU A 128 1.71 1.26 -3.65
C LEU A 128 1.17 2.59 -4.21
N LEU A 129 2.02 3.60 -4.37
CA LEU A 129 1.57 4.87 -4.96
C LEU A 129 1.10 4.69 -6.40
N ASP A 130 1.88 4.00 -7.23
CA ASP A 130 1.49 3.76 -8.62
C ASP A 130 0.14 3.02 -8.70
N ASP A 131 -0.07 2.05 -7.83
CA ASP A 131 -1.33 1.30 -7.77
C ASP A 131 -2.49 2.18 -7.31
N LEU A 132 -2.28 3.01 -6.29
CA LEU A 132 -3.34 3.91 -5.80
C LEU A 132 -3.72 4.96 -6.83
N ILE A 133 -2.75 5.48 -7.60
CA ILE A 133 -3.05 6.41 -8.68
C ILE A 133 -4.06 5.80 -9.66
N GLY A 134 -3.92 4.51 -9.98
CA GLY A 134 -4.83 3.80 -10.87
C GLY A 134 -6.03 3.14 -10.20
N TRP A 135 -6.19 3.31 -8.89
CA TRP A 135 -7.17 2.54 -8.11
C TRP A 135 -8.60 2.68 -8.59
N PHE A 136 -9.01 3.89 -8.97
CA PHE A 136 -10.39 4.16 -9.36
C PHE A 136 -10.62 4.10 -10.88
N SER A 137 -9.71 3.46 -11.62
CA SER A 137 -9.92 3.15 -13.03
C SER A 137 -11.15 2.24 -13.17
N PRO A 138 -12.07 2.54 -14.13
CA PRO A 138 -13.29 1.73 -14.33
C PRO A 138 -13.02 0.26 -14.62
N GLU A 139 -11.91 -0.07 -15.26
CA GLU A 139 -11.52 -1.45 -15.56
C GLU A 139 -11.11 -2.25 -14.33
N ARG A 140 -10.84 -1.57 -13.21
CA ARG A 140 -10.42 -2.19 -11.96
C ARG A 140 -9.22 -3.13 -12.11
N HIS A 141 -8.31 -2.78 -13.00
CA HIS A 141 -7.13 -3.60 -13.29
C HIS A 141 -6.18 -3.73 -12.10
N VAL A 142 -6.09 -2.68 -11.27
CA VAL A 142 -5.25 -2.72 -10.07
C VAL A 142 -5.78 -3.74 -9.06
N GLN A 143 -7.09 -3.69 -8.79
CA GLN A 143 -7.74 -4.62 -7.87
C GLN A 143 -7.63 -6.06 -8.38
N ALA A 144 -7.81 -6.27 -9.68
CA ALA A 144 -7.65 -7.60 -10.29
C ALA A 144 -6.21 -8.12 -10.09
N ARG A 145 -5.21 -7.26 -10.29
CA ARG A 145 -3.81 -7.65 -10.08
C ARG A 145 -3.53 -7.97 -8.61
N TRP A 146 -4.04 -7.16 -7.68
CA TRP A 146 -3.89 -7.42 -6.25
C TRP A 146 -4.53 -8.76 -5.86
N ALA A 147 -5.71 -9.05 -6.39
CA ALA A 147 -6.37 -10.33 -6.15
C ALA A 147 -5.51 -11.50 -6.65
N ARG A 148 -4.90 -11.38 -7.82
CA ARG A 148 -3.99 -12.38 -8.36
C ARG A 148 -2.75 -12.56 -7.48
N GLU A 149 -2.19 -11.48 -6.98
CA GLU A 149 -1.04 -11.54 -6.06
C GLU A 149 -1.41 -12.22 -4.74
N PHE A 150 -2.60 -11.95 -4.23
CA PHE A 150 -3.09 -12.53 -2.99
C PHE A 150 -3.40 -14.03 -3.15
N TYR A 151 -4.11 -14.40 -4.20
CA TYR A 151 -4.55 -15.78 -4.40
C TYR A 151 -3.58 -16.63 -5.22
N GLY A 152 -2.80 -16.01 -6.08
CA GLY A 152 -1.96 -16.70 -7.06
C GLY A 152 -0.47 -16.75 -6.76
N GLY A 153 0.07 -15.79 -6.02
CA GLY A 153 1.50 -15.60 -5.78
C GLY A 153 2.26 -16.88 -5.43
N ASP A 154 2.78 -16.97 -4.21
CA ASP A 154 3.42 -18.20 -3.71
C ASP A 154 2.46 -19.38 -3.68
N LEU A 155 1.16 -19.10 -3.49
CA LEU A 155 0.12 -20.11 -3.52
C LEU A 155 -0.05 -20.69 -4.93
N GLY A 156 0.10 -19.87 -5.95
CA GLY A 156 0.05 -20.33 -7.35
C GLY A 156 1.09 -21.41 -7.60
N THR A 157 2.30 -21.19 -7.12
CA THR A 157 3.37 -22.20 -7.19
C THR A 157 3.00 -23.47 -6.42
N LYS A 158 2.52 -23.33 -5.18
CA LYS A 158 2.12 -24.46 -4.35
C LYS A 158 0.90 -25.20 -4.89
N VAL A 159 -0.07 -24.48 -5.43
CA VAL A 159 -1.25 -25.06 -6.06
C VAL A 159 -0.84 -25.79 -7.34
N GLY A 160 0.09 -25.26 -8.10
CA GLY A 160 0.68 -25.94 -9.25
C GLY A 160 1.35 -27.25 -8.86
N GLU A 161 2.17 -27.23 -7.83
CA GLU A 161 2.79 -28.44 -7.27
C GLU A 161 1.75 -29.47 -6.82
N LYS A 162 0.72 -29.03 -6.08
CA LYS A 162 -0.36 -29.91 -5.63
C LYS A 162 -1.19 -30.46 -6.80
N SER A 163 -1.40 -29.67 -7.82
CA SER A 163 -2.12 -30.11 -9.01
C SER A 163 -1.31 -31.17 -9.78
N GLU A 164 -0.01 -30.99 -9.86
CA GLU A 164 0.89 -31.97 -10.44
C GLU A 164 0.90 -33.27 -9.62
N GLU A 165 0.95 -33.17 -8.30
CA GLU A 165 0.83 -34.34 -7.41
C GLU A 165 -0.49 -35.07 -7.60
N LYS A 166 -1.60 -34.34 -7.75
CA LYS A 166 -2.92 -34.92 -8.01
C LYS A 166 -3.00 -35.63 -9.36
N GLU A 167 -2.40 -35.05 -10.39
CA GLU A 167 -2.31 -35.64 -11.72
C GLU A 167 -1.51 -36.95 -11.70
N VAL A 168 -0.46 -36.99 -10.87
CA VAL A 168 0.37 -38.19 -10.71
C VAL A 168 -0.37 -39.31 -9.94
N GLU A 169 -1.27 -38.96 -9.02
CA GLU A 169 -2.07 -39.89 -8.23
C GLU A 169 -3.25 -40.49 -9.02
N GLU A 170 -3.70 -39.80 -10.06
CA GLU A 170 -4.76 -40.30 -10.96
C GLU A 170 -4.20 -41.21 -12.07
#